data_5b20e9814e14fa240ac8717a50187790
#
_entry.id   5b20e9814e14fa240ac8717a50187790
#
_cell.length_a   1.000
_cell.length_b   1.000
_cell.length_c   1.000
_cell.angle_alpha   90.00
_cell.angle_beta   90.00
_cell.angle_gamma   90.00
#
_symmetry.space_group_name_H-M   'P 1'
#
loop_
_entity.id
_entity.type
_entity.pdbx_description
1 polymer ?
#
loop_
_entity_poly.entity_id
_entity_poly.type
_entity_poly.pdbx_seq_one_letter_code
_entity_poly.pdbx_strand_id
1 'polypeptide(L)'
;KLDHGEYVSLGKVESLLKTCPIIDSICVYGDPSKAYVISLVVPDRNKLTELAEKLDLGTLTFEDQCRHRIITAEVLKEMTSYAKKVKLEKFEIPGAVTLCSELWTPESGLVTAAFKLKRKPIQEYYQKELKAMYGLK
;
A
#
# COMPACT_ATOMS: atom_id res chain seq x y z
N LYS A 1 -17.05 -5.34 0.27
CA LYS A 1 -18.09 -4.54 0.93
C LYS A 1 -17.62 -4.14 2.33
N LEU A 2 -17.62 -2.84 2.61
CA LEU A 2 -17.25 -2.32 3.92
C LEU A 2 -18.42 -2.42 4.90
N ASP A 3 -18.15 -2.20 6.19
CA ASP A 3 -19.17 -2.38 7.25
C ASP A 3 -20.38 -1.46 7.10
N HIS A 4 -20.24 -0.30 6.44
CA HIS A 4 -21.35 0.63 6.18
C HIS A 4 -22.05 0.37 4.85
N GLY A 5 -21.78 -0.77 4.21
CA GLY A 5 -22.49 -1.18 3.01
C GLY A 5 -21.90 -0.71 1.68
N GLU A 6 -20.83 0.08 1.70
CA GLU A 6 -20.20 0.55 0.48
C GLU A 6 -19.38 -0.57 -0.17
N TYR A 7 -19.52 -0.71 -1.49
CA TYR A 7 -18.74 -1.68 -2.25
C TYR A 7 -17.48 -1.00 -2.79
N VAL A 8 -16.35 -1.68 -2.64
CA VAL A 8 -15.07 -1.19 -3.15
C VAL A 8 -14.55 -2.19 -4.19
N SER A 9 -14.28 -1.69 -5.39
CA SER A 9 -13.57 -2.48 -6.39
C SER A 9 -12.08 -2.35 -6.13
N LEU A 10 -11.48 -3.38 -5.53
CA LEU A 10 -10.07 -3.36 -5.18
C LEU A 10 -9.19 -3.17 -6.41
N GLY A 11 -9.52 -3.84 -7.51
CA GLY A 11 -8.76 -3.71 -8.75
C GLY A 11 -8.78 -2.30 -9.32
N LYS A 12 -9.91 -1.62 -9.25
CA LYS A 12 -10.04 -0.23 -9.70
C LYS A 12 -9.15 0.69 -8.88
N VAL A 13 -9.20 0.56 -7.56
CA VAL A 13 -8.40 1.39 -6.65
C VAL A 13 -6.91 1.16 -6.91
N GLU A 14 -6.52 -0.10 -7.02
CA GLU A 14 -5.13 -0.46 -7.30
C GLU A 14 -4.64 0.09 -8.63
N SER A 15 -5.46 -0.03 -9.68
CA SER A 15 -5.07 0.46 -11.00
C SER A 15 -4.85 1.97 -11.01
N LEU A 16 -5.71 2.72 -10.34
CA LEU A 16 -5.58 4.17 -10.27
C LEU A 16 -4.40 4.60 -9.39
N LEU A 17 -4.25 3.99 -8.21
CA LEU A 17 -3.15 4.37 -7.31
C LEU A 17 -1.78 3.93 -7.84
N LYS A 18 -1.72 2.87 -8.63
CA LYS A 18 -0.45 2.40 -9.20
C LYS A 18 0.17 3.42 -10.15
N THR A 19 -0.61 4.37 -10.65
CA THR A 19 -0.07 5.44 -11.50
C THR A 19 0.66 6.51 -10.69
N CYS A 20 0.56 6.48 -9.35
CA CYS A 20 1.30 7.39 -8.49
C CYS A 20 2.79 7.04 -8.55
N PRO A 21 3.67 8.04 -8.81
CA PRO A 21 5.10 7.75 -9.04
C PRO A 21 5.82 7.02 -7.91
N ILE A 22 5.41 7.21 -6.67
CA ILE A 22 6.08 6.57 -5.53
C ILE A 22 5.67 5.09 -5.37
N ILE A 23 4.63 4.65 -6.07
CA ILE A 23 4.12 3.28 -5.95
C ILE A 23 4.62 2.42 -7.09
N ASP A 24 5.40 1.37 -6.77
CA ASP A 24 5.81 0.37 -7.74
C ASP A 24 4.75 -0.72 -7.85
N SER A 25 4.31 -1.25 -6.72
CA SER A 25 3.23 -2.25 -6.67
C SER A 25 2.33 -1.95 -5.49
N ILE A 26 1.06 -2.31 -5.61
CA ILE A 26 0.09 -2.07 -4.54
C ILE A 26 -0.93 -3.21 -4.49
N CYS A 27 -1.30 -3.59 -3.28
CA CYS A 27 -2.41 -4.51 -3.03
C CYS A 27 -3.32 -3.87 -1.99
N VAL A 28 -4.57 -3.62 -2.35
CA VAL A 28 -5.55 -3.04 -1.45
C VAL A 28 -6.33 -4.16 -0.78
N TYR A 29 -6.53 -4.06 0.50
CA TYR A 29 -7.25 -5.07 1.28
C TYR A 29 -8.43 -4.43 2.00
N GLY A 30 -9.58 -5.09 1.93
CA GLY A 30 -10.78 -4.65 2.62
C GLY A 30 -11.36 -5.77 3.45
N ASP A 31 -11.67 -5.47 4.72
CA ASP A 31 -12.34 -6.40 5.62
C ASP A 31 -13.79 -5.93 5.76
N PRO A 32 -14.79 -6.81 5.49
CA PRO A 32 -16.20 -6.41 5.59
C PRO A 32 -16.62 -5.88 6.95
N SER A 33 -15.89 -6.22 8.02
CA SER A 33 -16.18 -5.74 9.37
C SER A 33 -15.58 -4.37 9.67
N LYS A 34 -14.84 -3.79 8.72
CA LYS A 34 -14.15 -2.51 8.92
C LYS A 34 -14.73 -1.42 8.03
N ALA A 35 -14.55 -0.16 8.46
CA ALA A 35 -15.11 0.99 7.75
C ALA A 35 -14.22 1.51 6.63
N TYR A 36 -12.99 1.01 6.51
CA TYR A 36 -12.02 1.52 5.54
C TYR A 36 -11.15 0.40 4.99
N VAL A 37 -10.58 0.65 3.81
CA VAL A 37 -9.61 -0.28 3.21
C VAL A 37 -8.20 0.12 3.63
N ILE A 38 -7.28 -0.82 3.54
CA ILE A 38 -5.87 -0.62 3.84
C ILE A 38 -5.05 -1.08 2.66
N SER A 39 -3.75 -0.80 2.66
CA SER A 39 -2.91 -1.12 1.51
C SER A 39 -1.53 -1.63 1.90
N LEU A 40 -1.03 -2.52 1.04
CA LEU A 40 0.36 -2.97 1.05
C LEU A 40 0.99 -2.37 -0.20
N VAL A 41 2.11 -1.65 -0.05
CA VAL A 41 2.76 -0.95 -1.16
C VAL A 41 4.23 -1.33 -1.21
N VAL A 42 4.67 -1.73 -2.41
CA VAL A 42 6.10 -1.81 -2.70
C VAL A 42 6.45 -0.46 -3.31
N PRO A 43 7.19 0.40 -2.59
CA PRO A 43 7.48 1.74 -3.11
C PRO A 43 8.55 1.70 -4.19
N ASP A 44 8.51 2.71 -5.08
CA ASP A 44 9.60 2.93 -6.02
C ASP A 44 10.83 3.31 -5.20
N ARG A 45 11.91 2.56 -5.37
CA ARG A 45 13.12 2.73 -4.56
C ARG A 45 13.70 4.14 -4.67
N ASN A 46 13.80 4.68 -5.88
CA ASN A 46 14.37 6.00 -6.08
C ASN A 46 13.48 7.10 -5.49
N LYS A 47 12.18 7.00 -5.69
CA LYS A 47 11.24 7.99 -5.17
C LYS A 47 11.18 7.97 -3.65
N LEU A 48 11.23 6.80 -3.04
CA LEU A 48 11.23 6.70 -1.59
C LEU A 48 12.51 7.29 -1.00
N THR A 49 13.66 7.04 -1.65
CA THR A 49 14.94 7.60 -1.20
C THR A 49 14.91 9.13 -1.31
N GLU A 50 14.36 9.69 -2.39
CA GLU A 50 14.21 11.15 -2.53
C GLU A 50 13.37 11.71 -1.39
N LEU A 51 12.28 11.04 -1.04
CA LEU A 51 11.42 11.46 0.07
C LEU A 51 12.17 11.40 1.40
N ALA A 52 12.91 10.31 1.62
CA ALA A 52 13.70 10.14 2.84
C ALA A 52 14.74 11.26 2.97
N GLU A 53 15.39 11.65 1.87
CA GLU A 53 16.36 12.74 1.87
C GLU A 53 15.71 14.06 2.26
N LYS A 54 14.51 14.34 1.77
CA LYS A 54 13.77 15.55 2.13
C LYS A 54 13.41 15.60 3.62
N LEU A 55 13.32 14.44 4.25
CA LEU A 55 13.00 14.31 5.67
C LEU A 55 14.25 14.15 6.54
N ASP A 56 15.45 14.35 5.97
CA ASP A 56 16.73 14.14 6.63
C ASP A 56 16.93 12.70 7.12
N LEU A 57 16.36 11.76 6.38
CA LEU A 57 16.43 10.33 6.70
C LEU A 57 17.08 9.53 5.57
N GLY A 58 17.81 10.21 4.69
CA GLY A 58 18.41 9.59 3.50
C GLY A 58 19.56 8.63 3.78
N THR A 59 20.08 8.58 5.01
CA THR A 59 21.15 7.64 5.37
C THR A 59 20.61 6.25 5.72
N LEU A 60 19.31 6.09 5.87
CA LEU A 60 18.69 4.79 6.17
C LEU A 60 18.76 3.86 4.97
N THR A 61 18.88 2.55 5.24
CA THR A 61 18.75 1.55 4.18
C THR A 61 17.34 1.58 3.66
N PHE A 62 17.13 0.99 2.47
CA PHE A 62 15.78 0.93 1.91
C PHE A 62 14.81 0.18 2.84
N GLU A 63 15.27 -0.92 3.43
CA GLU A 63 14.47 -1.70 4.37
C GLU A 63 14.05 -0.86 5.57
N ASP A 64 14.99 -0.08 6.13
CA ASP A 64 14.71 0.79 7.27
C ASP A 64 13.81 1.95 6.87
N GLN A 65 13.96 2.49 5.66
CA GLN A 65 13.07 3.51 5.13
C GLN A 65 11.62 2.99 5.09
N CYS A 66 11.44 1.75 4.63
CA CYS A 66 10.11 1.13 4.55
C CYS A 66 9.50 0.90 5.94
N ARG A 67 10.30 0.76 6.97
CA ARG A 67 9.83 0.56 8.34
C ARG A 67 9.68 1.85 9.12
N HIS A 68 10.19 2.95 8.60
CA HIS A 68 10.21 4.21 9.33
C HIS A 68 8.82 4.84 9.37
N ARG A 69 8.36 5.12 10.57
CA ARG A 69 7.01 5.63 10.80
C ARG A 69 6.75 6.97 10.08
N ILE A 70 7.70 7.87 10.14
CA ILE A 70 7.55 9.20 9.53
C ILE A 70 7.49 9.07 8.01
N ILE A 71 8.36 8.24 7.42
CA ILE A 71 8.37 8.01 5.96
C ILE A 71 7.05 7.37 5.52
N THR A 72 6.58 6.39 6.27
CA THR A 72 5.31 5.72 5.98
C THR A 72 4.14 6.70 6.04
N ALA A 73 4.12 7.59 7.03
CA ALA A 73 3.07 8.60 7.16
C ALA A 73 3.08 9.58 5.98
N GLU A 74 4.26 9.97 5.52
CA GLU A 74 4.38 10.87 4.36
C GLU A 74 3.94 10.18 3.07
N VAL A 75 4.25 8.89 2.91
CA VAL A 75 3.79 8.13 1.76
C VAL A 75 2.26 8.03 1.76
N LEU A 76 1.66 7.77 2.92
CA LEU A 76 0.21 7.72 3.02
C LEU A 76 -0.43 9.06 2.66
N LYS A 77 0.16 10.15 3.13
CA LYS A 77 -0.30 11.49 2.82
C LYS A 77 -0.25 11.76 1.31
N GLU A 78 0.86 11.37 0.66
CA GLU A 78 1.01 11.52 -0.78
C GLU A 78 0.00 10.66 -1.55
N MET A 79 -0.21 9.43 -1.10
CA MET A 79 -1.22 8.53 -1.69
C MET A 79 -2.62 9.11 -1.56
N THR A 80 -2.95 9.68 -0.41
CA THR A 80 -4.26 10.27 -0.16
C THR A 80 -4.50 11.47 -1.08
N SER A 81 -3.51 12.34 -1.22
CA SER A 81 -3.59 13.48 -2.14
C SER A 81 -3.76 13.01 -3.58
N TYR A 82 -2.99 12.00 -3.98
CA TYR A 82 -3.07 11.46 -5.33
C TYR A 82 -4.43 10.80 -5.59
N ALA A 83 -4.96 10.08 -4.60
CA ALA A 83 -6.26 9.43 -4.70
C ALA A 83 -7.36 10.44 -4.97
N LYS A 84 -7.30 11.59 -4.31
CA LYS A 84 -8.27 12.68 -4.55
C LYS A 84 -8.10 13.26 -5.95
N LYS A 85 -6.87 13.39 -6.41
CA LYS A 85 -6.56 13.91 -7.74
C LYS A 85 -7.15 13.00 -8.83
N VAL A 86 -7.09 11.69 -8.66
CA VAL A 86 -7.67 10.74 -9.62
C VAL A 86 -9.13 10.42 -9.31
N LYS A 87 -9.74 11.19 -8.42
CA LYS A 87 -11.18 11.18 -8.13
C LYS A 87 -11.71 9.90 -7.51
N LEU A 88 -10.91 9.25 -6.66
CA LEU A 88 -11.41 8.16 -5.85
C LEU A 88 -12.37 8.68 -4.78
N GLU A 89 -13.41 7.91 -4.49
CA GLU A 89 -14.33 8.23 -3.42
C GLU A 89 -13.63 8.07 -2.06
N LYS A 90 -14.12 8.77 -1.06
CA LYS A 90 -13.53 8.75 0.27
C LYS A 90 -13.35 7.31 0.80
N PHE A 91 -14.36 6.46 0.62
CA PHE A 91 -14.32 5.08 1.10
C PHE A 91 -13.39 4.18 0.26
N GLU A 92 -12.95 4.66 -0.90
CA GLU A 92 -11.98 3.94 -1.75
C GLU A 92 -10.53 4.26 -1.41
N ILE A 93 -10.30 5.30 -0.61
CA ILE A 93 -8.94 5.76 -0.28
C ILE A 93 -8.43 4.95 0.91
N PRO A 94 -7.29 4.23 0.77
CA PRO A 94 -6.75 3.46 1.90
C PRO A 94 -6.48 4.35 3.11
N GLY A 95 -6.92 3.88 4.28
CA GLY A 95 -6.72 4.59 5.53
C GLY A 95 -5.38 4.31 6.20
N ALA A 96 -4.64 3.32 5.70
CA ALA A 96 -3.33 2.96 6.22
C ALA A 96 -2.52 2.30 5.13
N VAL A 97 -1.20 2.31 5.29
CA VAL A 97 -0.28 1.68 4.35
C VAL A 97 0.85 1.00 5.12
N THR A 98 1.27 -0.16 4.62
CA THR A 98 2.52 -0.79 5.03
C THR A 98 3.43 -0.79 3.81
N LEU A 99 4.64 -0.28 3.96
CA LEU A 99 5.64 -0.29 2.89
C LEU A 99 6.39 -1.60 2.93
N CYS A 100 6.44 -2.27 1.79
CA CYS A 100 7.08 -3.57 1.65
C CYS A 100 8.39 -3.39 0.89
N SER A 101 9.50 -3.85 1.46
CA SER A 101 10.82 -3.65 0.85
C SER A 101 11.15 -4.68 -0.21
N GLU A 102 10.38 -5.77 -0.29
CA GLU A 102 10.64 -6.84 -1.25
C GLU A 102 9.81 -6.63 -2.51
N LEU A 103 10.46 -6.82 -3.68
CA LEU A 103 9.73 -6.77 -4.94
C LEU A 103 8.82 -7.99 -5.06
N TRP A 104 7.63 -7.77 -5.57
CA TRP A 104 6.69 -8.86 -5.83
C TRP A 104 6.96 -9.38 -7.23
N THR A 105 7.46 -10.61 -7.30
CA THR A 105 7.83 -11.27 -8.55
C THR A 105 7.14 -12.63 -8.63
N PRO A 106 7.05 -13.23 -9.84
CA PRO A 106 6.49 -14.59 -9.94
C PRO A 106 7.22 -15.60 -9.06
N GLU A 107 8.54 -15.44 -8.88
CA GLU A 107 9.34 -16.33 -8.04
C GLU A 107 8.95 -16.23 -6.57
N SER A 108 8.48 -15.06 -6.12
CA SER A 108 8.06 -14.87 -4.73
C SER A 108 6.74 -15.58 -4.42
N GLY A 109 5.99 -15.97 -5.46
CA GLY A 109 4.67 -16.58 -5.29
C GLY A 109 3.56 -15.59 -5.02
N LEU A 110 3.83 -14.30 -5.07
CA LEU A 110 2.86 -13.25 -4.75
C LEU A 110 2.15 -12.68 -5.99
N VAL A 111 2.72 -12.89 -7.16
CA VAL A 111 2.12 -12.46 -8.42
C VAL A 111 2.24 -13.56 -9.46
N THR A 112 1.40 -13.49 -10.50
CA THR A 112 1.45 -14.44 -11.62
C THR A 112 2.61 -14.11 -12.55
N ALA A 113 2.87 -14.98 -13.55
CA ALA A 113 3.88 -14.71 -14.57
C ALA A 113 3.60 -13.41 -15.33
N ALA A 114 2.33 -12.98 -15.39
CA ALA A 114 1.93 -11.71 -15.99
C ALA A 114 1.91 -10.57 -14.96
N PHE A 115 2.48 -10.78 -13.77
CA PHE A 115 2.55 -9.80 -12.69
C PHE A 115 1.18 -9.35 -12.17
N LYS A 116 0.19 -10.21 -12.28
CA LYS A 116 -1.12 -9.98 -11.65
C LYS A 116 -1.07 -10.45 -10.20
N LEU A 117 -1.71 -9.71 -9.31
CA LEU A 117 -1.70 -10.02 -7.88
C LEU A 117 -2.33 -11.38 -7.59
N LYS A 118 -1.68 -12.15 -6.71
CA LYS A 118 -2.26 -13.34 -6.12
C LYS A 118 -2.70 -12.95 -4.72
N ARG A 119 -3.95 -12.53 -4.58
CA ARG A 119 -4.46 -11.93 -3.34
C ARG A 119 -4.31 -12.81 -2.11
N LYS A 120 -4.67 -14.07 -2.21
CA LYS A 120 -4.60 -14.97 -1.06
C LYS A 120 -3.16 -15.18 -0.58
N PRO A 121 -2.19 -15.51 -1.45
CA PRO A 121 -0.79 -15.57 -1.04
C PRO A 121 -0.27 -14.27 -0.42
N ILE A 122 -0.63 -13.11 -1.00
CA ILE A 122 -0.22 -11.81 -0.46
C ILE A 122 -0.80 -11.62 0.94
N GLN A 123 -2.09 -11.90 1.13
CA GLN A 123 -2.74 -11.75 2.42
C GLN A 123 -2.14 -12.66 3.48
N GLU A 124 -1.79 -13.89 3.12
CA GLU A 124 -1.17 -14.82 4.05
C GLU A 124 0.24 -14.37 4.42
N TYR A 125 1.02 -13.91 3.43
CA TYR A 125 2.39 -13.48 3.64
C TYR A 125 2.47 -12.24 4.55
N TYR A 126 1.54 -11.30 4.36
CA TYR A 126 1.53 -10.04 5.12
C TYR A 126 0.45 -10.01 6.19
N GLN A 127 0.04 -11.15 6.68
CA GLN A 127 -1.05 -11.25 7.66
C GLN A 127 -0.82 -10.38 8.90
N LYS A 128 0.41 -10.34 9.41
CA LYS A 128 0.75 -9.53 10.59
C LYS A 128 0.57 -8.05 10.30
N GLU A 129 1.04 -7.61 9.13
CA GLU A 129 0.97 -6.22 8.72
C GLU A 129 -0.48 -5.79 8.52
N LEU A 130 -1.30 -6.63 7.90
CA LEU A 130 -2.72 -6.33 7.70
C LEU A 130 -3.44 -6.18 9.04
N LYS A 131 -3.18 -7.07 9.98
CA LYS A 131 -3.77 -6.98 11.31
C LYS A 131 -3.32 -5.72 12.05
N ALA A 132 -2.04 -5.40 11.96
CA ALA A 132 -1.50 -4.21 12.62
C ALA A 132 -2.12 -2.92 12.10
N MET A 133 -2.35 -2.83 10.78
CA MET A 133 -2.96 -1.65 10.17
C MET A 133 -4.39 -1.41 10.66
N TYR A 134 -5.12 -2.48 10.99
CA TYR A 134 -6.46 -2.36 11.56
C TYR A 134 -6.45 -2.27 13.08
N GLY A 135 -5.26 -2.22 13.70
CA GLY A 135 -5.14 -2.15 15.15
C GLY A 135 -5.40 -3.49 15.85
N LEU A 136 -5.39 -4.58 15.12
CA LEU A 136 -5.59 -5.92 15.69
C LEU A 136 -4.25 -6.48 16.18
N LYS A 137 -4.30 -7.28 17.23
CA LYS A 137 -3.08 -7.91 17.78
C LYS A 137 -2.94 -9.36 17.34
#